data_c080c18d7d74c0a9c46521fae6b5709e
#
_entry.id   c080c18d7d74c0a9c46521fae6b5709e
#
_cell.length_a   1.000
_cell.length_b   1.000
_cell.length_c   1.000
_cell.angle_alpha   90.00
_cell.angle_beta   90.00
_cell.angle_gamma   90.00
#
_symmetry.space_group_name_H-M   'P 1'
#
loop_
_entity.id
_entity.type
_entity.pdbx_description
1 polymer ?
#
loop_
_entity_poly.entity_id
_entity_poly.type
_entity_poly.pdbx_seq_one_letter_code
_entity_poly.pdbx_strand_id
1 'polypeptide(L)'
;MKKILLISIFILISALSAQANEIKRIFVGNESAKISIIAFESLTCSYCAKFHQDVYPLLKKEYLDTGLAKIEFRHFPLDIAAFNASKVAQCKNDENLEILESLYANQQKWVKGSSVEQANINLKKFLSKEGFNIDFESCINNKQIEDFVLNDRIDGAKNFKVNATPTIIINNKKFEKTLNYKNLKKALEKLI
;
A
#
# COMPACT_ATOMS: atom_id res chain seq x y z
N MET A 1 72.99 14.45 1.41
CA MET A 1 71.69 14.95 0.95
C MET A 1 70.70 13.80 0.95
N LYS A 2 69.87 13.69 2.01
CA LYS A 2 68.87 12.60 2.13
C LYS A 2 67.55 13.06 1.53
N LYS A 3 67.07 12.40 0.47
CA LYS A 3 65.78 12.62 -0.13
C LYS A 3 64.72 11.90 0.73
N ILE A 4 63.84 12.67 1.34
CA ILE A 4 62.68 12.15 2.10
C ILE A 4 61.58 11.92 1.05
N LEU A 5 61.22 10.64 0.87
CA LEU A 5 60.12 10.20 -0.03
C LEU A 5 58.81 10.28 0.80
N LEU A 6 57.99 11.29 0.57
CA LEU A 6 56.67 11.41 1.16
C LEU A 6 55.73 10.46 0.42
N ILE A 7 55.39 9.35 1.05
CA ILE A 7 54.34 8.43 0.56
C ILE A 7 53.00 8.97 1.07
N SER A 8 52.26 9.58 0.15
CA SER A 8 50.86 10.00 0.41
C SER A 8 49.97 8.75 0.36
N ILE A 9 49.57 8.28 1.52
CA ILE A 9 48.55 7.22 1.64
C ILE A 9 47.19 7.87 1.38
N PHE A 10 46.66 7.68 0.19
CA PHE A 10 45.28 8.02 -0.15
C PHE A 10 44.36 6.97 0.47
N ILE A 11 43.79 7.27 1.63
CA ILE A 11 42.76 6.42 2.26
C ILE A 11 41.49 6.61 1.45
N LEU A 12 41.18 5.64 0.57
CA LEU A 12 39.92 5.53 -0.14
C LEU A 12 38.86 5.10 0.90
N ILE A 13 38.20 6.07 1.53
CA ILE A 13 37.02 5.81 2.34
C ILE A 13 35.89 5.48 1.34
N SER A 14 35.72 4.18 1.05
CA SER A 14 34.52 3.67 0.42
C SER A 14 33.36 3.86 1.40
N ALA A 15 32.62 4.97 1.22
CA ALA A 15 31.35 5.14 1.87
C ALA A 15 30.41 4.03 1.35
N LEU A 16 30.28 2.96 2.13
CA LEU A 16 29.18 2.01 1.99
C LEU A 16 27.91 2.78 2.37
N SER A 17 27.31 3.45 1.38
CA SER A 17 25.94 3.91 1.51
C SER A 17 25.09 2.65 1.64
N ALA A 18 24.66 2.32 2.87
CA ALA A 18 23.59 1.38 3.09
C ALA A 18 22.39 1.93 2.32
N GLN A 19 22.15 1.39 1.12
CA GLN A 19 20.90 1.66 0.40
C GLN A 19 19.79 1.07 1.27
N ALA A 20 19.14 1.93 2.03
CA ALA A 20 17.88 1.57 2.67
C ALA A 20 16.96 1.10 1.54
N ASN A 21 16.53 -0.15 1.57
CA ASN A 21 15.58 -0.68 0.60
C ASN A 21 14.35 0.22 0.64
N GLU A 22 14.11 0.93 -0.45
CA GLU A 22 12.91 1.77 -0.60
C GLU A 22 11.67 0.89 -0.46
N ILE A 23 10.69 1.38 0.31
CA ILE A 23 9.42 0.67 0.45
C ILE A 23 8.63 0.89 -0.84
N LYS A 24 8.34 -0.20 -1.52
CA LYS A 24 7.62 -0.21 -2.79
C LYS A 24 6.12 -0.19 -2.57
N ARG A 25 5.40 0.52 -3.42
CA ARG A 25 3.94 0.58 -3.37
C ARG A 25 3.31 -0.68 -3.93
N ILE A 26 2.18 -1.05 -3.36
CA ILE A 26 1.32 -2.10 -3.93
C ILE A 26 0.69 -1.55 -5.20
N PHE A 27 0.94 -2.20 -6.31
CA PHE A 27 0.64 -1.69 -7.64
C PHE A 27 0.14 -2.82 -8.55
N VAL A 28 -0.84 -2.51 -9.42
CA VAL A 28 -1.38 -3.45 -10.42
C VAL A 28 -1.61 -2.73 -11.75
N GLY A 29 -1.29 -3.40 -12.84
CA GLY A 29 -1.47 -2.92 -14.21
C GLY A 29 -0.16 -2.53 -14.89
N ASN A 30 -0.26 -1.86 -16.03
CA ASN A 30 0.89 -1.43 -16.81
C ASN A 30 1.39 -0.05 -16.33
N GLU A 31 2.67 0.04 -15.91
CA GLU A 31 3.26 1.31 -15.46
C GLU A 31 3.14 2.45 -16.46
N SER A 32 3.19 2.14 -17.75
CA SER A 32 3.06 3.13 -18.83
C SER A 32 1.60 3.45 -19.23
N ALA A 33 0.61 2.87 -18.53
CA ALA A 33 -0.80 3.15 -18.82
C ALA A 33 -1.14 4.63 -18.67
N LYS A 34 -1.92 5.18 -19.61
CA LYS A 34 -2.34 6.59 -19.59
C LYS A 34 -3.33 6.90 -18.47
N ILE A 35 -4.11 5.91 -18.03
CA ILE A 35 -5.05 6.06 -16.91
C ILE A 35 -4.37 5.60 -15.64
N SER A 36 -4.12 6.55 -14.75
CA SER A 36 -3.55 6.28 -13.42
C SER A 36 -4.63 6.40 -12.36
N ILE A 37 -4.78 5.36 -11.56
CA ILE A 37 -5.73 5.30 -10.45
C ILE A 37 -4.94 5.20 -9.15
N ILE A 38 -5.36 5.97 -8.13
CA ILE A 38 -4.90 5.79 -6.74
C ILE A 38 -6.12 5.47 -5.90
N ALA A 39 -6.03 4.41 -5.11
CA ALA A 39 -7.05 4.04 -4.13
C ALA A 39 -6.49 4.28 -2.73
N PHE A 40 -7.03 5.29 -2.01
CA PHE A 40 -6.75 5.48 -0.59
C PHE A 40 -7.70 4.65 0.25
N GLU A 41 -7.16 3.74 1.04
CA GLU A 41 -7.93 2.69 1.69
C GLU A 41 -7.51 2.44 3.14
N SER A 42 -8.47 1.92 3.93
CA SER A 42 -8.25 1.47 5.31
C SER A 42 -8.66 0.00 5.44
N LEU A 43 -7.78 -0.82 6.00
CA LEU A 43 -8.01 -2.26 6.11
C LEU A 43 -9.14 -2.66 7.09
N THR A 44 -9.58 -1.74 7.95
CA THR A 44 -10.77 -1.95 8.81
C THR A 44 -12.06 -1.39 8.21
N CYS A 45 -11.97 -0.67 7.08
CA CYS A 45 -13.13 -0.06 6.44
C CYS A 45 -13.94 -1.09 5.64
N SER A 46 -15.21 -1.30 6.01
CA SER A 46 -16.11 -2.22 5.32
C SER A 46 -16.41 -1.81 3.87
N TYR A 47 -16.44 -0.51 3.58
CA TYR A 47 -16.60 -0.01 2.20
C TYR A 47 -15.38 -0.28 1.32
N CYS A 48 -14.16 -0.32 1.90
CA CYS A 48 -12.97 -0.75 1.19
C CYS A 48 -13.05 -2.25 0.86
N ALA A 49 -13.43 -3.10 1.83
CA ALA A 49 -13.66 -4.52 1.56
C ALA A 49 -14.70 -4.73 0.46
N LYS A 50 -15.80 -3.93 0.48
CA LYS A 50 -16.83 -3.97 -0.57
C LYS A 50 -16.29 -3.51 -1.93
N PHE A 51 -15.41 -2.52 -1.98
CA PHE A 51 -14.74 -2.11 -3.22
C PHE A 51 -13.94 -3.28 -3.81
N HIS A 52 -13.14 -3.97 -2.99
CA HIS A 52 -12.38 -5.15 -3.42
C HIS A 52 -13.25 -6.32 -3.84
N GLN A 53 -14.44 -6.47 -3.27
CA GLN A 53 -15.38 -7.53 -3.62
C GLN A 53 -16.16 -7.24 -4.90
N ASP A 54 -16.71 -6.02 -5.05
CA ASP A 54 -17.74 -5.71 -6.06
C ASP A 54 -17.21 -4.91 -7.25
N VAL A 55 -16.14 -4.12 -7.07
CA VAL A 55 -15.68 -3.15 -8.07
C VAL A 55 -14.32 -3.52 -8.65
N TYR A 56 -13.36 -3.80 -7.78
CA TYR A 56 -11.99 -4.08 -8.17
C TYR A 56 -11.83 -5.27 -9.14
N PRO A 57 -12.53 -6.41 -9.00
CA PRO A 57 -12.38 -7.51 -9.95
C PRO A 57 -12.77 -7.15 -11.38
N LEU A 58 -13.81 -6.34 -11.54
CA LEU A 58 -14.24 -5.86 -12.85
C LEU A 58 -13.29 -4.79 -13.41
N LEU A 59 -12.82 -3.88 -12.55
CA LEU A 59 -11.77 -2.91 -12.90
C LEU A 59 -10.50 -3.62 -13.36
N LYS A 60 -10.08 -4.63 -12.61
CA LYS A 60 -8.90 -5.43 -12.95
C LYS A 60 -9.05 -6.06 -14.32
N LYS A 61 -10.11 -6.81 -14.52
CA LYS A 61 -10.36 -7.54 -15.76
C LYS A 61 -10.43 -6.62 -17.00
N GLU A 62 -11.16 -5.50 -16.90
CA GLU A 62 -11.48 -4.68 -18.07
C GLU A 62 -10.43 -3.59 -18.35
N TYR A 63 -9.64 -3.16 -17.35
CA TYR A 63 -8.72 -2.03 -17.50
C TYR A 63 -7.28 -2.32 -17.11
N LEU A 64 -7.04 -3.06 -16.01
CA LEU A 64 -5.68 -3.30 -15.54
C LEU A 64 -5.01 -4.42 -16.34
N ASP A 65 -5.67 -5.56 -16.50
CA ASP A 65 -5.15 -6.73 -17.24
C ASP A 65 -5.05 -6.44 -18.75
N THR A 66 -5.82 -5.47 -19.25
CA THR A 66 -5.75 -5.01 -20.64
C THR A 66 -4.69 -3.93 -20.89
N GLY A 67 -4.06 -3.43 -19.83
CA GLY A 67 -3.05 -2.37 -19.92
C GLY A 67 -3.59 -0.96 -20.15
N LEU A 68 -4.92 -0.77 -20.14
CA LEU A 68 -5.56 0.54 -20.30
C LEU A 68 -5.37 1.44 -19.09
N ALA A 69 -5.31 0.85 -17.90
CA ALA A 69 -5.11 1.57 -16.64
C ALA A 69 -4.09 0.89 -15.74
N LYS A 70 -3.66 1.64 -14.74
CA LYS A 70 -2.89 1.17 -13.59
C LYS A 70 -3.54 1.64 -12.31
N ILE A 71 -3.37 0.88 -11.23
CA ILE A 71 -3.84 1.26 -9.90
C ILE A 71 -2.72 1.11 -8.87
N GLU A 72 -2.61 2.10 -8.01
CA GLU A 72 -1.75 2.14 -6.85
C GLU A 72 -2.61 2.15 -5.59
N PHE A 73 -2.36 1.23 -4.67
CA PHE A 73 -3.04 1.17 -3.40
C PHE A 73 -2.24 1.94 -2.35
N ARG A 74 -2.86 2.95 -1.74
CA ARG A 74 -2.27 3.78 -0.70
C ARG A 74 -2.98 3.60 0.63
N HIS A 75 -2.20 3.52 1.67
CA HIS A 75 -2.73 3.33 3.01
C HIS A 75 -3.31 4.62 3.59
N PHE A 76 -4.56 4.54 4.03
CA PHE A 76 -5.22 5.62 4.78
C PHE A 76 -5.90 5.05 6.02
N PRO A 77 -5.11 4.54 7.00
CA PRO A 77 -5.67 3.89 8.17
C PRO A 77 -6.57 4.83 8.98
N LEU A 78 -7.77 4.38 9.32
CA LEU A 78 -8.75 5.12 10.11
C LEU A 78 -8.59 4.89 11.62
N ASP A 79 -7.93 3.79 12.00
CA ASP A 79 -7.65 3.38 13.37
C ASP A 79 -6.32 2.64 13.48
N ILE A 80 -5.93 2.31 14.72
CA ILE A 80 -4.64 1.64 14.98
C ILE A 80 -4.62 0.20 14.47
N ALA A 81 -5.74 -0.51 14.47
CA ALA A 81 -5.82 -1.87 13.93
C ALA A 81 -5.59 -1.85 12.40
N ALA A 82 -6.21 -0.89 11.69
CA ALA A 82 -5.94 -0.66 10.28
C ALA A 82 -4.48 -0.28 10.02
N PHE A 83 -3.90 0.56 10.89
CA PHE A 83 -2.51 0.98 10.78
C PHE A 83 -1.54 -0.21 10.89
N ASN A 84 -1.73 -1.08 11.87
CA ASN A 84 -0.93 -2.29 12.03
C ASN A 84 -1.13 -3.26 10.87
N ALA A 85 -2.37 -3.46 10.41
CA ALA A 85 -2.67 -4.28 9.25
C ALA A 85 -2.01 -3.72 7.97
N SER A 86 -1.98 -2.40 7.80
CA SER A 86 -1.29 -1.74 6.68
C SER A 86 0.21 -2.00 6.71
N LYS A 87 0.83 -1.92 7.89
CA LYS A 87 2.26 -2.27 8.03
C LYS A 87 2.54 -3.71 7.65
N VAL A 88 1.67 -4.63 8.05
CA VAL A 88 1.80 -6.05 7.70
C VAL A 88 1.60 -6.29 6.20
N ALA A 89 0.61 -5.66 5.58
CA ALA A 89 0.36 -5.77 4.15
C ALA A 89 1.57 -5.27 3.32
N GLN A 90 2.28 -4.27 3.82
CA GLN A 90 3.45 -3.67 3.17
C GLN A 90 4.76 -4.40 3.45
N CYS A 91 4.78 -5.31 4.42
CA CYS A 91 6.02 -5.84 5.01
C CYS A 91 6.89 -6.67 4.07
N LYS A 92 6.29 -7.41 3.13
CA LYS A 92 7.07 -8.17 2.14
C LYS A 92 7.83 -7.27 1.15
N ASN A 93 7.37 -6.05 0.98
CA ASN A 93 7.98 -5.07 0.08
C ASN A 93 8.18 -5.58 -1.38
N ASP A 94 7.25 -6.41 -1.84
CA ASP A 94 7.30 -7.10 -3.13
C ASP A 94 6.30 -6.56 -4.17
N GLU A 95 5.67 -5.41 -3.89
CA GLU A 95 4.61 -4.78 -4.70
C GLU A 95 3.34 -5.65 -4.82
N ASN A 96 3.32 -6.82 -4.20
CA ASN A 96 2.27 -7.81 -4.37
C ASN A 96 1.01 -7.45 -3.58
N LEU A 97 -0.13 -7.61 -4.22
CA LEU A 97 -1.46 -7.33 -3.66
C LEU A 97 -2.00 -8.49 -2.79
N GLU A 98 -1.38 -9.65 -2.80
CA GLU A 98 -1.92 -10.89 -2.24
C GLU A 98 -2.36 -10.77 -0.78
N ILE A 99 -1.51 -10.19 0.08
CA ILE A 99 -1.85 -10.01 1.50
C ILE A 99 -3.01 -9.04 1.65
N LEU A 100 -2.98 -7.92 0.92
CA LEU A 100 -4.01 -6.88 0.98
C LEU A 100 -5.36 -7.43 0.51
N GLU A 101 -5.43 -8.15 -0.60
CA GLU A 101 -6.64 -8.84 -1.07
C GLU A 101 -7.16 -9.85 -0.06
N SER A 102 -6.28 -10.68 0.51
CA SER A 102 -6.65 -11.68 1.52
C SER A 102 -7.23 -11.02 2.78
N LEU A 103 -6.65 -9.89 3.22
CA LEU A 103 -7.14 -9.14 4.37
C LEU A 103 -8.52 -8.54 4.11
N TYR A 104 -8.79 -7.97 2.93
CA TYR A 104 -10.12 -7.44 2.58
C TYR A 104 -11.15 -8.56 2.42
N ALA A 105 -10.83 -9.63 1.70
CA ALA A 105 -11.73 -10.75 1.50
C ALA A 105 -12.14 -11.43 2.80
N ASN A 106 -11.32 -11.35 3.82
CA ASN A 106 -11.52 -12.01 5.11
C ASN A 106 -11.63 -11.03 6.29
N GLN A 107 -11.94 -9.77 6.04
CA GLN A 107 -11.96 -8.70 7.04
C GLN A 107 -12.72 -9.13 8.32
N GLN A 108 -13.87 -9.77 8.19
CA GLN A 108 -14.69 -10.27 9.29
C GLN A 108 -13.97 -11.29 10.20
N LYS A 109 -12.92 -11.96 9.71
CA LYS A 109 -12.20 -12.99 10.47
C LYS A 109 -11.16 -12.40 11.42
N TRP A 110 -10.59 -11.24 11.09
CA TRP A 110 -9.50 -10.65 11.86
C TRP A 110 -9.85 -9.30 12.50
N VAL A 111 -10.76 -8.50 11.93
CA VAL A 111 -11.24 -7.25 12.52
C VAL A 111 -12.25 -7.56 13.64
N LYS A 112 -11.80 -8.25 14.67
CA LYS A 112 -12.63 -8.62 15.81
C LYS A 112 -11.90 -8.28 17.10
N GLY A 113 -12.69 -7.96 18.15
CA GLY A 113 -12.16 -7.70 19.48
C GLY A 113 -12.44 -6.29 19.94
N SER A 114 -12.31 -6.11 21.26
CA SER A 114 -12.58 -4.84 21.96
C SER A 114 -11.31 -3.99 22.14
N SER A 115 -10.15 -4.48 21.72
CA SER A 115 -8.88 -3.78 21.84
C SER A 115 -7.98 -3.98 20.61
N VAL A 116 -6.99 -3.11 20.47
CA VAL A 116 -5.96 -3.21 19.43
C VAL A 116 -5.14 -4.51 19.58
N GLU A 117 -4.82 -4.90 20.79
CA GLU A 117 -4.09 -6.13 21.11
C GLU A 117 -4.85 -7.35 20.60
N GLN A 118 -6.16 -7.41 20.84
CA GLN A 118 -7.00 -8.50 20.36
C GLN A 118 -7.07 -8.52 18.83
N ALA A 119 -7.18 -7.36 18.18
CA ALA A 119 -7.15 -7.26 16.73
C ALA A 119 -5.81 -7.75 16.15
N ASN A 120 -4.69 -7.39 16.78
CA ASN A 120 -3.35 -7.87 16.38
C ASN A 120 -3.20 -9.39 16.53
N ILE A 121 -3.70 -9.97 17.63
CA ILE A 121 -3.69 -11.43 17.86
C ILE A 121 -4.49 -12.12 16.74
N ASN A 122 -5.67 -11.60 16.42
CA ASN A 122 -6.54 -12.17 15.38
C ASN A 122 -5.88 -12.04 13.99
N LEU A 123 -5.29 -10.89 13.69
CA LEU A 123 -4.57 -10.64 12.45
C LEU A 123 -3.39 -11.61 12.28
N LYS A 124 -2.55 -11.74 13.30
CA LYS A 124 -1.41 -12.67 13.31
C LYS A 124 -1.87 -14.12 13.09
N LYS A 125 -2.92 -14.56 13.83
CA LYS A 125 -3.50 -15.89 13.70
C LYS A 125 -4.09 -16.13 12.30
N PHE A 126 -4.78 -15.14 11.76
CA PHE A 126 -5.35 -15.18 10.41
C PHE A 126 -4.25 -15.37 9.36
N LEU A 127 -3.23 -14.54 9.36
CA LEU A 127 -2.12 -14.60 8.39
C LEU A 127 -1.39 -15.95 8.43
N SER A 128 -1.12 -16.46 9.62
CA SER A 128 -0.51 -17.79 9.80
C SER A 128 -1.39 -18.90 9.25
N LYS A 129 -2.72 -18.82 9.46
CA LYS A 129 -3.68 -19.81 8.97
C LYS A 129 -3.81 -19.80 7.44
N GLU A 130 -3.73 -18.63 6.82
CA GLU A 130 -3.74 -18.48 5.36
C GLU A 130 -2.38 -18.81 4.71
N GLY A 131 -1.39 -19.21 5.50
CA GLY A 131 -0.08 -19.62 5.00
C GLY A 131 0.89 -18.48 4.71
N PHE A 132 0.57 -17.25 5.11
CA PHE A 132 1.50 -16.13 4.98
C PHE A 132 2.64 -16.26 6.00
N ASN A 133 3.84 -16.51 5.51
CA ASN A 133 5.05 -16.56 6.34
C ASN A 133 5.58 -15.14 6.56
N ILE A 134 5.05 -14.47 7.60
CA ILE A 134 5.38 -13.09 7.97
C ILE A 134 5.86 -13.06 9.41
N ASP A 135 7.01 -12.43 9.65
CA ASP A 135 7.41 -12.04 11.00
C ASP A 135 6.58 -10.82 11.43
N PHE A 136 5.45 -11.10 12.05
CA PHE A 136 4.47 -10.10 12.45
C PHE A 136 5.07 -9.02 13.35
N GLU A 137 5.88 -9.39 14.33
CA GLU A 137 6.48 -8.45 15.27
C GLU A 137 7.52 -7.53 14.57
N SER A 138 8.30 -8.10 13.68
CA SER A 138 9.22 -7.32 12.85
C SER A 138 8.47 -6.32 11.98
N CYS A 139 7.36 -6.72 11.36
CA CYS A 139 6.56 -5.85 10.49
C CYS A 139 5.95 -4.66 11.24
N ILE A 140 5.29 -4.92 12.37
CA ILE A 140 4.62 -3.84 13.11
C ILE A 140 5.59 -2.89 13.82
N ASN A 141 6.84 -3.33 14.08
CA ASN A 141 7.87 -2.51 14.70
C ASN A 141 8.85 -1.89 13.67
N ASN A 142 8.66 -2.13 12.38
CA ASN A 142 9.51 -1.56 11.34
C ASN A 142 9.21 -0.07 11.13
N LYS A 143 10.16 0.77 11.50
CA LYS A 143 10.02 2.24 11.42
C LYS A 143 9.89 2.76 10.00
N GLN A 144 10.56 2.15 9.02
CA GLN A 144 10.47 2.57 7.62
C GLN A 144 9.08 2.32 7.04
N ILE A 145 8.49 1.15 7.36
CA ILE A 145 7.13 0.81 6.96
C ILE A 145 6.11 1.71 7.68
N GLU A 146 6.34 1.98 8.96
CA GLU A 146 5.53 2.90 9.74
C GLU A 146 5.48 4.28 9.09
N ASP A 147 6.65 4.85 8.79
CA ASP A 147 6.76 6.17 8.16
C ASP A 147 6.13 6.17 6.76
N PHE A 148 6.28 5.09 6.00
CA PHE A 148 5.65 4.92 4.69
C PHE A 148 4.11 5.00 4.79
N VAL A 149 3.50 4.22 5.69
CA VAL A 149 2.04 4.21 5.90
C VAL A 149 1.52 5.55 6.40
N LEU A 150 2.26 6.21 7.31
CA LEU A 150 1.91 7.55 7.79
C LEU A 150 2.02 8.61 6.70
N ASN A 151 3.05 8.54 5.87
CA ASN A 151 3.24 9.47 4.76
C ASN A 151 2.13 9.31 3.72
N ASP A 152 1.67 8.11 3.42
CA ASP A 152 0.50 7.89 2.56
C ASP A 152 -0.75 8.58 3.09
N ARG A 153 -1.01 8.42 4.39
CA ARG A 153 -2.16 9.06 5.04
C ARG A 153 -2.04 10.59 5.02
N ILE A 154 -0.85 11.12 5.30
CA ILE A 154 -0.59 12.57 5.29
C ILE A 154 -0.75 13.14 3.87
N ASP A 155 -0.18 12.47 2.88
CA ASP A 155 -0.27 12.85 1.45
C ASP A 155 -1.73 12.85 1.00
N GLY A 156 -2.46 11.78 1.29
CA GLY A 156 -3.88 11.67 0.99
C GLY A 156 -4.70 12.83 1.57
N ALA A 157 -4.49 13.14 2.85
CA ALA A 157 -5.22 14.22 3.51
C ALA A 157 -4.84 15.61 2.96
N LYS A 158 -3.56 15.88 2.77
CA LYS A 158 -3.06 17.20 2.37
C LYS A 158 -3.27 17.49 0.88
N ASN A 159 -2.84 16.57 0.02
CA ASN A 159 -2.76 16.79 -1.42
C ASN A 159 -4.01 16.34 -2.18
N PHE A 160 -4.67 15.28 -1.71
CA PHE A 160 -5.86 14.72 -2.36
C PHE A 160 -7.16 14.99 -1.61
N LYS A 161 -7.10 15.68 -0.46
CA LYS A 161 -8.28 16.02 0.37
C LYS A 161 -9.09 14.77 0.75
N VAL A 162 -8.39 13.66 1.01
CA VAL A 162 -8.99 12.43 1.50
C VAL A 162 -9.48 12.64 2.93
N ASN A 163 -10.75 12.37 3.18
CA ASN A 163 -11.39 12.47 4.49
C ASN A 163 -12.27 11.23 4.81
N ALA A 164 -12.38 10.30 3.86
CA ALA A 164 -13.08 9.03 4.01
C ALA A 164 -12.43 7.97 3.11
N THR A 165 -12.72 6.69 3.39
CA THR A 165 -12.22 5.56 2.59
C THR A 165 -13.37 4.67 2.11
N PRO A 166 -13.27 4.04 0.95
CA PRO A 166 -12.22 4.27 -0.05
C PRO A 166 -12.38 5.64 -0.75
N THR A 167 -11.26 6.30 -1.06
CA THR A 167 -11.23 7.45 -1.95
C THR A 167 -10.42 7.11 -3.20
N ILE A 168 -11.02 7.30 -4.36
CA ILE A 168 -10.40 6.99 -5.67
C ILE A 168 -9.98 8.30 -6.34
N ILE A 169 -8.74 8.34 -6.80
CA ILE A 169 -8.17 9.43 -7.58
C ILE A 169 -7.90 8.90 -8.99
N ILE A 170 -8.35 9.58 -10.02
CA ILE A 170 -8.13 9.21 -11.43
C ILE A 170 -7.38 10.35 -12.11
N ASN A 171 -6.19 10.12 -12.62
CA ASN A 171 -5.35 11.14 -13.26
C ASN A 171 -5.29 12.44 -12.43
N ASN A 172 -4.96 12.30 -11.14
CA ASN A 172 -4.85 13.37 -10.12
C ASN A 172 -6.17 14.09 -9.79
N LYS A 173 -7.32 13.59 -10.23
CA LYS A 173 -8.64 14.15 -9.90
C LYS A 173 -9.43 13.18 -9.03
N LYS A 174 -9.99 13.70 -7.93
CA LYS A 174 -10.84 12.91 -7.04
C LYS A 174 -12.12 12.47 -7.77
N PHE A 175 -12.46 11.21 -7.64
CA PHE A 175 -13.71 10.65 -8.15
C PHE A 175 -14.85 10.94 -7.18
N GLU A 176 -15.75 11.85 -7.55
CA GLU A 176 -16.78 12.40 -6.64
C GLU A 176 -18.13 11.69 -6.72
N LYS A 177 -18.29 10.71 -7.62
CA LYS A 177 -19.55 9.97 -7.75
C LYS A 177 -19.60 8.80 -6.77
N THR A 178 -20.82 8.30 -6.51
CA THR A 178 -20.99 7.04 -5.77
C THR A 178 -20.09 5.96 -6.37
N LEU A 179 -19.22 5.40 -5.53
CA LEU A 179 -18.25 4.39 -5.93
C LEU A 179 -18.98 3.06 -6.19
N ASN A 180 -19.20 2.77 -7.44
CA ASN A 180 -19.64 1.49 -7.97
C ASN A 180 -19.03 1.32 -9.35
N TYR A 181 -19.01 0.08 -9.86
CA TYR A 181 -18.35 -0.21 -11.13
C TYR A 181 -18.94 0.59 -12.31
N LYS A 182 -20.27 0.72 -12.39
CA LYS A 182 -20.95 1.46 -13.47
C LYS A 182 -20.48 2.92 -13.57
N ASN A 183 -20.39 3.59 -12.43
CA ASN A 183 -19.98 5.00 -12.39
C ASN A 183 -18.47 5.15 -12.65
N LEU A 184 -17.66 4.22 -12.11
CA LEU A 184 -16.23 4.19 -12.34
C LEU A 184 -15.93 3.96 -13.83
N LYS A 185 -16.53 2.93 -14.43
CA LYS A 185 -16.42 2.62 -15.87
C LYS A 185 -16.71 3.84 -16.73
N LYS A 186 -17.84 4.53 -16.50
CA LYS A 186 -18.19 5.75 -17.24
C LYS A 186 -17.17 6.88 -17.11
N ALA A 187 -16.42 6.93 -16.00
CA ALA A 187 -15.36 7.93 -15.83
C ALA A 187 -14.11 7.54 -16.60
N LEU A 188 -13.76 6.24 -16.60
CA LEU A 188 -12.58 5.72 -17.30
C LEU A 188 -12.75 5.74 -18.82
N GLU A 189 -13.94 5.40 -19.33
CA GLU A 189 -14.28 5.43 -20.79
C GLU A 189 -14.11 6.82 -21.43
N LYS A 190 -14.14 7.90 -20.64
CA LYS A 190 -13.89 9.26 -21.13
C LYS A 190 -12.40 9.60 -21.29
N LEU A 191 -11.51 8.71 -20.83
CA LEU A 191 -10.06 8.91 -20.81
C LEU A 191 -9.34 8.01 -21.82
N ILE A 192 -10.05 7.08 -22.45
CA ILE A 192 -9.59 6.23 -23.54
C ILE A 192 -9.77 6.96 -24.86
#